data_a9775efdccabc0b1895ba0969c0a0585
#
_entry.id   a9775efdccabc0b1895ba0969c0a0585
#
_cell.length_a   1.000
_cell.length_b   1.000
_cell.length_c   1.000
_cell.angle_alpha   90.00
_cell.angle_beta   90.00
_cell.angle_gamma   90.00
#
_symmetry.space_group_name_H-M   'P 1'
#
loop_
_entity.id
_entity.type
_entity.pdbx_description
1 polymer ?
#
loop_
_entity_poly.entity_id
_entity_poly.type
_entity_poly.pdbx_seq_one_letter_code
_entity_poly.pdbx_strand_id
1 'polypeptide(L)'
;MRILFDSKNPQFKTPFGCLTPDQDCTLTIHSPSAVQTTGVTLILEYQDGGLAQVFDLGFYKKSGPYDLFRGTFSISHTGLYFYYFRIEHQAGSFRLFKQGDQTNMEAGDKWQISCIPAGFKTPDWAKGATIYQVFPDRFNKSGKVDLTGKLEPYTVHKYWYDEVEWKPTPEGVVLNNDFYGGNFKGITEKMDYIAEMGATILYPPKLYSKAEH
;
A
#
# COMPACT_ATOMS: atom_id res chain seq x y z
N MET A 1 10.87 -6.52 27.18
CA MET A 1 11.67 -5.85 26.12
C MET A 1 11.47 -6.66 24.85
N ARG A 2 11.32 -6.04 23.67
CA ARG A 2 11.06 -6.77 22.40
C ARG A 2 12.22 -6.61 21.43
N ILE A 3 12.31 -7.50 20.43
CA ILE A 3 13.21 -7.33 19.29
C ILE A 3 12.67 -6.18 18.43
N LEU A 4 13.55 -5.28 17.97
CA LEU A 4 13.17 -4.09 17.21
C LEU A 4 13.63 -4.23 15.76
N PHE A 5 12.70 -3.94 14.86
CA PHE A 5 12.93 -3.74 13.44
C PHE A 5 11.80 -2.89 12.86
N ASP A 6 12.17 -1.89 12.08
CA ASP A 6 11.24 -1.03 11.34
C ASP A 6 11.81 -0.76 9.94
N SER A 7 11.17 -1.31 8.93
CA SER A 7 11.62 -1.17 7.52
C SER A 7 11.51 0.26 6.97
N LYS A 8 10.83 1.16 7.70
CA LYS A 8 10.67 2.57 7.33
C LYS A 8 11.77 3.46 7.95
N ASN A 9 12.49 2.94 8.94
CA ASN A 9 13.52 3.69 9.65
C ASN A 9 14.93 3.34 9.13
N PRO A 10 15.74 4.35 8.70
CA PRO A 10 17.09 4.12 8.17
C PRO A 10 18.05 3.43 9.12
N GLN A 11 17.80 3.45 10.43
CA GLN A 11 18.60 2.69 11.40
C GLN A 11 18.49 1.18 11.22
N PHE A 12 17.34 0.70 10.68
CA PHE A 12 17.06 -0.72 10.52
C PHE A 12 17.17 -1.18 9.08
N LYS A 13 16.86 -0.31 8.10
CA LYS A 13 16.90 -0.64 6.68
C LYS A 13 17.44 0.53 5.83
N THR A 14 18.48 0.27 5.08
CA THR A 14 19.09 1.23 4.13
C THR A 14 19.40 0.51 2.81
N PRO A 15 18.99 1.04 1.64
CA PRO A 15 18.22 2.27 1.45
C PRO A 15 16.74 2.13 1.85
N PHE A 16 16.07 3.26 2.03
CA PHE A 16 14.63 3.29 2.19
C PHE A 16 13.93 3.00 0.85
N GLY A 17 12.74 2.37 0.90
CA GLY A 17 11.93 2.10 -0.29
C GLY A 17 12.34 0.84 -1.05
N CYS A 18 12.16 0.88 -2.37
CA CYS A 18 12.49 -0.22 -3.29
C CYS A 18 13.98 -0.31 -3.58
N LEU A 19 14.39 -1.47 -4.12
CA LEU A 19 15.74 -1.71 -4.63
C LEU A 19 15.72 -1.75 -6.16
N THR A 20 16.90 -1.61 -6.76
CA THR A 20 17.18 -2.02 -8.13
C THR A 20 17.99 -3.30 -8.13
N PRO A 21 18.04 -4.07 -9.26
CA PRO A 21 18.87 -5.26 -9.35
C PRO A 21 20.30 -5.01 -8.88
N ASP A 22 20.80 -5.93 -8.06
CA ASP A 22 22.15 -5.95 -7.48
C ASP A 22 22.50 -4.74 -6.58
N GLN A 23 21.50 -3.92 -6.23
CA GLN A 23 21.69 -2.85 -5.25
C GLN A 23 21.76 -3.42 -3.84
N ASP A 24 22.81 -3.00 -3.12
CA ASP A 24 23.00 -3.37 -1.72
C ASP A 24 21.88 -2.84 -0.82
N CYS A 25 21.38 -3.70 0.04
CA CYS A 25 20.43 -3.37 1.11
C CYS A 25 20.95 -3.87 2.45
N THR A 26 21.19 -2.95 3.36
CA THR A 26 21.63 -3.26 4.71
C THR A 26 20.45 -3.31 5.67
N LEU A 27 20.35 -4.40 6.42
CA LEU A 27 19.36 -4.57 7.49
C LEU A 27 20.07 -4.65 8.85
N THR A 28 19.41 -4.13 9.88
CA THR A 28 19.90 -4.19 11.25
C THR A 28 18.74 -4.59 12.18
N ILE A 29 18.92 -5.65 12.96
CA ILE A 29 17.98 -6.10 14.00
C ILE A 29 18.55 -5.71 15.36
N HIS A 30 17.74 -5.14 16.25
CA HIS A 30 18.10 -4.92 17.64
C HIS A 30 17.43 -5.97 18.50
N SER A 31 18.20 -6.94 18.98
CA SER A 31 17.73 -7.99 19.89
C SER A 31 18.08 -7.63 21.32
N PRO A 32 17.14 -7.67 22.29
CA PRO A 32 17.51 -7.49 23.69
C PRO A 32 18.58 -8.50 24.11
N SER A 33 19.64 -8.06 24.79
CA SER A 33 20.72 -8.94 25.22
C SER A 33 20.23 -10.10 26.12
N ALA A 34 19.11 -9.91 26.83
CA ALA A 34 18.46 -10.96 27.62
C ALA A 34 17.90 -12.13 26.78
N VAL A 35 17.69 -11.95 25.46
CA VAL A 35 17.24 -13.02 24.55
C VAL A 35 18.40 -13.98 24.26
N GLN A 36 19.63 -13.54 24.42
CA GLN A 36 20.84 -14.33 24.12
C GLN A 36 20.84 -14.86 22.67
N THR A 37 20.51 -13.96 21.75
CA THR A 37 20.48 -14.28 20.31
C THR A 37 21.84 -14.73 19.84
N THR A 38 21.91 -15.91 19.20
CA THR A 38 23.11 -16.49 18.63
C THR A 38 23.21 -16.33 17.13
N GLY A 39 22.07 -16.12 16.44
CA GLY A 39 22.01 -15.92 15.00
C GLY A 39 20.73 -15.19 14.57
N VAL A 40 20.84 -14.46 13.47
CA VAL A 40 19.72 -13.82 12.81
C VAL A 40 19.82 -14.10 11.31
N THR A 41 18.80 -14.70 10.75
CA THR A 41 18.74 -15.05 9.32
C THR A 41 17.55 -14.32 8.66
N LEU A 42 17.78 -13.57 7.60
CA LEU A 42 16.76 -13.07 6.70
C LEU A 42 16.29 -14.22 5.79
N ILE A 43 14.99 -14.45 5.74
CA ILE A 43 14.33 -15.35 4.78
C ILE A 43 13.59 -14.48 3.78
N LEU A 44 14.01 -14.50 2.53
CA LEU A 44 13.40 -13.79 1.42
C LEU A 44 12.60 -14.78 0.57
N GLU A 45 11.36 -14.43 0.26
CA GLU A 45 10.44 -15.25 -0.52
C GLU A 45 9.90 -14.46 -1.71
N TYR A 46 9.56 -15.18 -2.78
CA TYR A 46 8.80 -14.64 -3.90
C TYR A 46 7.34 -14.35 -3.52
N GLN A 47 6.63 -13.64 -4.37
CA GLN A 47 5.21 -13.31 -4.17
C GLN A 47 4.32 -14.56 -4.04
N ASP A 48 4.66 -15.66 -4.69
CA ASP A 48 3.97 -16.96 -4.61
C ASP A 48 4.28 -17.76 -3.34
N GLY A 49 5.17 -17.26 -2.48
CA GLY A 49 5.61 -17.91 -1.25
C GLY A 49 6.78 -18.85 -1.40
N GLY A 50 7.32 -19.04 -2.61
CA GLY A 50 8.55 -19.80 -2.83
C GLY A 50 9.77 -19.12 -2.21
N LEU A 51 10.70 -19.92 -1.67
CA LEU A 51 11.96 -19.40 -1.13
C LEU A 51 12.80 -18.79 -2.25
N ALA A 52 13.13 -17.50 -2.11
CA ALA A 52 14.00 -16.82 -3.06
C ALA A 52 15.47 -16.89 -2.61
N GLN A 53 15.77 -16.43 -1.39
CA GLN A 53 17.12 -16.36 -0.85
C GLN A 53 17.12 -16.39 0.69
N VAL A 54 18.29 -16.69 1.25
CA VAL A 54 18.55 -16.70 2.69
C VAL A 54 19.85 -15.93 2.94
N PHE A 55 19.85 -15.01 3.91
CA PHE A 55 21.01 -14.21 4.27
C PHE A 55 21.18 -14.16 5.77
N ASP A 56 22.40 -14.32 6.25
CA ASP A 56 22.71 -14.21 7.66
C ASP A 56 23.12 -12.75 8.02
N LEU A 57 22.59 -12.29 9.15
CA LEU A 57 22.99 -11.05 9.76
C LEU A 57 23.94 -11.37 10.91
N GLY A 58 25.20 -10.96 10.79
CA GLY A 58 26.21 -11.16 11.83
C GLY A 58 26.04 -10.19 13.01
N PHE A 59 26.57 -10.57 14.17
CA PHE A 59 26.68 -9.66 15.30
C PHE A 59 27.50 -8.42 14.89
N TYR A 60 26.96 -7.24 15.14
CA TYR A 60 27.58 -5.97 14.75
C TYR A 60 28.17 -5.25 15.95
N LYS A 61 27.37 -4.99 16.98
CA LYS A 61 27.78 -4.32 18.23
C LYS A 61 26.73 -4.40 19.31
N LYS A 62 27.10 -4.04 20.54
CA LYS A 62 26.15 -3.74 21.62
C LYS A 62 25.73 -2.27 21.59
N SER A 63 24.49 -1.99 21.94
CA SER A 63 23.94 -0.64 22.08
C SER A 63 22.92 -0.61 23.21
N GLY A 64 23.33 -0.10 24.35
CA GLY A 64 22.52 -0.15 25.56
C GLY A 64 22.12 -1.59 25.92
N PRO A 65 20.82 -1.88 26.11
CA PRO A 65 20.34 -3.21 26.45
C PRO A 65 20.17 -4.15 25.25
N TYR A 66 20.65 -3.76 24.05
CA TYR A 66 20.47 -4.50 22.80
C TYR A 66 21.79 -4.99 22.22
N ASP A 67 21.75 -6.19 21.66
CA ASP A 67 22.73 -6.72 20.73
C ASP A 67 22.21 -6.47 19.29
N LEU A 68 23.02 -5.82 18.47
CA LEU A 68 22.68 -5.46 17.10
C LEU A 68 23.26 -6.50 16.15
N PHE A 69 22.40 -7.00 15.25
CA PHE A 69 22.77 -7.89 14.17
C PHE A 69 22.57 -7.17 12.85
N ARG A 70 23.58 -7.20 11.98
CA ARG A 70 23.58 -6.48 10.70
C ARG A 70 24.06 -7.36 9.57
N GLY A 71 23.41 -7.24 8.42
CA GLY A 71 23.82 -7.88 7.18
C GLY A 71 23.44 -7.05 5.97
N THR A 72 24.17 -7.25 4.88
CA THR A 72 23.92 -6.62 3.58
C THR A 72 23.63 -7.71 2.57
N PHE A 73 22.57 -7.51 1.77
CA PHE A 73 22.16 -8.41 0.70
C PHE A 73 21.77 -7.62 -0.54
N SER A 74 21.64 -8.28 -1.67
CA SER A 74 21.08 -7.72 -2.89
C SER A 74 20.09 -8.70 -3.53
N ILE A 75 19.27 -8.19 -4.45
CA ILE A 75 18.29 -8.94 -5.23
C ILE A 75 18.62 -8.74 -6.69
N SER A 76 18.86 -9.83 -7.45
CA SER A 76 19.28 -9.73 -8.85
C SER A 76 18.14 -9.62 -9.85
N HIS A 77 16.92 -9.98 -9.47
CA HIS A 77 15.76 -9.98 -10.37
C HIS A 77 14.68 -8.99 -9.91
N THR A 78 14.10 -8.28 -10.86
CA THR A 78 12.94 -7.42 -10.58
C THR A 78 11.74 -8.25 -10.13
N GLY A 79 10.97 -7.72 -9.18
CA GLY A 79 9.80 -8.40 -8.65
C GLY A 79 9.36 -7.88 -7.30
N LEU A 80 8.30 -8.49 -6.80
CA LEU A 80 7.79 -8.28 -5.45
C LEU A 80 8.24 -9.43 -4.58
N TYR A 81 8.87 -9.10 -3.47
CA TYR A 81 9.40 -10.05 -2.50
C TYR A 81 8.82 -9.78 -1.13
N PHE A 82 8.75 -10.83 -0.32
CA PHE A 82 8.35 -10.79 1.06
C PHE A 82 9.44 -11.37 1.93
N TYR A 83 9.63 -10.83 3.13
CA TYR A 83 10.65 -11.33 4.03
C TYR A 83 10.22 -11.32 5.47
N TYR A 84 10.86 -12.17 6.25
CA TYR A 84 10.80 -12.26 7.70
C TYR A 84 12.18 -12.70 8.21
N PHE A 85 12.35 -12.70 9.53
CA PHE A 85 13.60 -13.14 10.12
C PHE A 85 13.40 -14.43 10.91
N ARG A 86 14.40 -15.30 10.90
CA ARG A 86 14.57 -16.38 11.86
C ARG A 86 15.61 -15.93 12.87
N ILE A 87 15.24 -15.98 14.15
CA ILE A 87 16.09 -15.62 15.28
C ILE A 87 16.48 -16.90 15.99
N GLU A 88 17.76 -17.13 16.17
CA GLU A 88 18.31 -18.27 16.87
C GLU A 88 18.78 -17.83 18.26
N HIS A 89 18.53 -18.64 19.28
CA HIS A 89 18.98 -18.45 20.63
C HIS A 89 19.27 -19.81 21.30
N GLN A 90 19.84 -19.81 22.50
CA GLN A 90 20.32 -21.06 23.14
C GLN A 90 19.25 -22.16 23.29
N ALA A 91 17.98 -21.80 23.45
CA ALA A 91 16.88 -22.76 23.62
C ALA A 91 16.15 -23.15 22.31
N GLY A 92 16.61 -22.69 21.14
CA GLY A 92 15.99 -22.99 19.85
C GLY A 92 15.91 -21.79 18.90
N SER A 93 14.87 -21.74 18.06
CA SER A 93 14.67 -20.63 17.13
C SER A 93 13.20 -20.26 17.01
N PHE A 94 12.93 -19.03 16.66
CA PHE A 94 11.59 -18.53 16.34
C PHE A 94 11.63 -17.62 15.12
N ARG A 95 10.46 -17.36 14.55
CA ARG A 95 10.30 -16.42 13.42
C ARG A 95 9.86 -15.06 13.95
N LEU A 96 10.40 -14.01 13.37
CA LEU A 96 10.03 -12.64 13.65
C LEU A 96 9.26 -12.07 12.46
N PHE A 97 8.03 -11.62 12.72
CA PHE A 97 7.10 -11.07 11.75
C PHE A 97 6.79 -9.59 12.03
N LYS A 98 6.15 -8.95 11.07
CA LYS A 98 5.62 -7.60 11.18
C LYS A 98 4.22 -7.64 11.82
N GLN A 99 3.97 -6.74 12.77
CA GLN A 99 2.64 -6.50 13.34
C GLN A 99 2.40 -4.99 13.44
N GLY A 100 1.69 -4.43 12.46
CA GLY A 100 1.60 -2.97 12.32
C GLY A 100 3.00 -2.36 12.12
N ASP A 101 3.39 -1.41 12.96
CA ASP A 101 4.73 -0.81 12.97
C ASP A 101 5.71 -1.51 13.95
N GLN A 102 5.33 -2.67 14.47
CA GLN A 102 6.08 -3.42 15.45
C GLN A 102 6.45 -4.81 14.96
N THR A 103 7.20 -5.55 15.79
CA THR A 103 7.56 -6.94 15.55
C THR A 103 6.75 -7.89 16.45
N ASN A 104 6.50 -9.11 15.95
CA ASN A 104 5.87 -10.20 16.69
C ASN A 104 6.60 -11.51 16.43
N MET A 105 6.70 -12.37 17.45
CA MET A 105 7.44 -13.65 17.40
C MET A 105 6.54 -14.85 17.07
N GLU A 106 5.22 -14.73 17.16
CA GLU A 106 4.31 -15.87 17.00
C GLU A 106 3.67 -15.90 15.61
N ALA A 107 3.09 -14.77 15.20
CA ALA A 107 2.40 -14.63 13.92
C ALA A 107 2.39 -13.17 13.49
N GLY A 108 2.21 -12.92 12.20
CA GLY A 108 2.12 -11.58 11.65
C GLY A 108 2.32 -11.58 10.14
N ASP A 109 2.32 -10.38 9.58
CA ASP A 109 2.60 -10.16 8.18
C ASP A 109 4.10 -10.29 7.90
N LYS A 110 4.45 -10.58 6.67
CA LYS A 110 5.83 -10.43 6.20
C LYS A 110 6.07 -8.98 5.80
N TRP A 111 7.31 -8.51 5.96
CA TRP A 111 7.70 -7.24 5.34
C TRP A 111 7.78 -7.42 3.83
N GLN A 112 7.48 -6.36 3.10
CA GLN A 112 7.53 -6.33 1.66
C GLN A 112 8.74 -5.54 1.19
N ILE A 113 9.35 -5.99 0.08
CA ILE A 113 10.37 -5.26 -0.66
C ILE A 113 10.16 -5.43 -2.15
N SER A 114 10.18 -4.34 -2.91
CA SER A 114 10.08 -4.36 -4.37
C SER A 114 11.46 -4.14 -4.97
N CYS A 115 11.84 -4.97 -5.92
CA CYS A 115 13.00 -4.75 -6.78
C CYS A 115 12.48 -4.28 -8.14
N ILE A 116 12.79 -3.04 -8.52
CA ILE A 116 12.28 -2.36 -9.73
C ILE A 116 13.39 -2.26 -10.77
N PRO A 117 13.08 -2.13 -12.08
CA PRO A 117 14.10 -1.93 -13.10
C PRO A 117 14.98 -0.71 -12.80
N ALA A 118 16.29 -0.83 -13.02
CA ALA A 118 17.26 0.24 -12.73
C ALA A 118 16.97 1.56 -13.47
N GLY A 119 16.28 1.53 -14.59
CA GLY A 119 15.88 2.70 -15.37
C GLY A 119 14.50 3.26 -15.02
N PHE A 120 13.78 2.68 -14.05
CA PHE A 120 12.43 3.14 -13.67
C PHE A 120 12.47 4.56 -13.12
N LYS A 121 11.63 5.41 -13.70
CA LYS A 121 11.45 6.79 -13.22
C LYS A 121 9.97 7.13 -13.13
N THR A 122 9.56 7.62 -11.99
CA THR A 122 8.26 8.27 -11.86
C THR A 122 8.30 9.59 -12.63
N PRO A 123 7.33 9.87 -13.53
CA PRO A 123 7.25 11.16 -14.21
C PRO A 123 7.28 12.34 -13.23
N ASP A 124 8.00 13.40 -13.56
CA ASP A 124 8.17 14.52 -12.63
C ASP A 124 6.86 15.23 -12.31
N TRP A 125 5.92 15.29 -13.24
CA TRP A 125 4.59 15.86 -13.01
C TRP A 125 3.77 15.10 -11.94
N ALA A 126 4.08 13.82 -11.70
CA ALA A 126 3.38 13.00 -10.70
C ALA A 126 3.98 13.11 -9.30
N LYS A 127 5.23 13.62 -9.19
CA LYS A 127 5.91 13.75 -7.90
C LYS A 127 5.36 14.93 -7.12
N GLY A 128 4.81 14.66 -5.94
CA GLY A 128 4.19 15.68 -5.10
C GLY A 128 2.84 16.18 -5.62
N ALA A 129 2.23 15.49 -6.60
CA ALA A 129 0.93 15.85 -7.13
C ALA A 129 -0.19 15.64 -6.11
N THR A 130 -1.17 16.54 -6.13
CA THR A 130 -2.42 16.41 -5.38
C THR A 130 -3.49 15.83 -6.28
N ILE A 131 -4.02 14.66 -5.90
CA ILE A 131 -5.07 13.97 -6.65
C ILE A 131 -6.43 14.35 -6.09
N TYR A 132 -7.32 14.87 -6.94
CA TYR A 132 -8.72 15.09 -6.61
C TYR A 132 -9.59 14.03 -7.27
N GLN A 133 -10.20 13.18 -6.43
CA GLN A 133 -11.12 12.16 -6.91
C GLN A 133 -12.52 12.75 -7.05
N VAL A 134 -13.12 12.61 -8.23
CA VAL A 134 -14.46 13.10 -8.55
C VAL A 134 -15.38 11.95 -8.89
N PHE A 135 -16.51 11.83 -8.21
CA PHE A 135 -17.61 10.97 -8.62
C PHE A 135 -18.55 11.77 -9.54
N PRO A 136 -18.52 11.56 -10.87
CA PRO A 136 -19.15 12.46 -11.84
C PRO A 136 -20.62 12.74 -11.58
N ASP A 137 -21.40 11.70 -11.28
CA ASP A 137 -22.83 11.81 -11.02
C ASP A 137 -23.16 12.72 -9.85
N ARG A 138 -22.27 12.81 -8.85
CA ARG A 138 -22.47 13.55 -7.59
C ARG A 138 -21.68 14.86 -7.52
N PHE A 139 -21.14 15.35 -8.61
CA PHE A 139 -20.28 16.53 -8.59
C PHE A 139 -20.90 17.77 -9.23
N ASN A 140 -21.16 17.75 -10.53
CA ASN A 140 -21.81 18.87 -11.23
C ASN A 140 -22.51 18.40 -12.50
N LYS A 141 -23.68 18.96 -12.76
CA LYS A 141 -24.52 18.66 -13.91
C LYS A 141 -24.49 19.80 -14.93
N SER A 142 -24.17 19.49 -16.17
CA SER A 142 -24.31 20.41 -17.30
C SER A 142 -25.21 19.82 -18.38
N GLY A 143 -26.20 20.60 -18.78
CA GLY A 143 -27.16 20.19 -19.81
C GLY A 143 -28.18 19.15 -19.32
N LYS A 144 -28.70 18.35 -20.25
CA LYS A 144 -29.67 17.28 -19.95
C LYS A 144 -28.97 16.05 -19.42
N VAL A 145 -29.64 15.35 -18.48
CA VAL A 145 -29.17 14.05 -17.98
C VAL A 145 -29.34 13.02 -19.10
N ASP A 146 -28.29 12.28 -19.39
CA ASP A 146 -28.35 11.09 -20.26
C ASP A 146 -28.57 9.85 -19.40
N LEU A 147 -29.71 9.20 -19.63
CA LEU A 147 -30.12 8.00 -18.91
C LEU A 147 -29.92 6.71 -19.75
N THR A 148 -29.32 6.85 -20.94
CA THR A 148 -29.08 5.72 -21.85
C THR A 148 -28.22 4.66 -21.17
N GLY A 149 -28.70 3.42 -21.13
CA GLY A 149 -27.99 2.27 -20.54
C GLY A 149 -28.06 2.17 -19.00
N LYS A 150 -28.86 3.02 -18.33
CA LYS A 150 -29.19 2.84 -16.93
C LYS A 150 -30.17 1.68 -16.75
N LEU A 151 -29.94 0.84 -15.74
CA LEU A 151 -30.82 -0.29 -15.42
C LEU A 151 -31.97 0.19 -14.56
N GLU A 152 -33.20 -0.14 -14.96
CA GLU A 152 -34.39 0.11 -14.15
C GLU A 152 -34.61 -0.98 -13.07
N PRO A 153 -35.25 -0.65 -11.92
CA PRO A 153 -35.72 0.69 -11.58
C PRO A 153 -34.60 1.61 -11.11
N TYR A 154 -34.69 2.92 -11.37
CA TYR A 154 -33.80 3.93 -10.88
C TYR A 154 -34.53 5.22 -10.49
N THR A 155 -33.91 6.00 -9.59
CA THR A 155 -34.37 7.33 -9.19
C THR A 155 -33.41 8.38 -9.75
N VAL A 156 -33.94 9.47 -10.31
CA VAL A 156 -33.15 10.66 -10.65
C VAL A 156 -33.56 11.79 -9.72
N HIS A 157 -32.64 12.21 -8.88
CA HIS A 157 -32.86 13.31 -7.95
C HIS A 157 -33.05 14.65 -8.69
N LYS A 158 -34.02 15.40 -8.21
CA LYS A 158 -34.31 16.74 -8.79
C LYS A 158 -33.32 17.76 -8.25
N TYR A 159 -32.96 17.67 -6.99
CA TYR A 159 -32.13 18.63 -6.29
C TYR A 159 -30.86 17.98 -5.75
N TRP A 160 -29.77 18.75 -5.64
CA TRP A 160 -28.50 18.30 -5.07
C TRP A 160 -28.55 18.00 -3.57
N TYR A 161 -29.55 18.51 -2.86
CA TYR A 161 -29.77 18.29 -1.43
C TYR A 161 -30.77 17.18 -1.14
N ASP A 162 -31.30 16.51 -2.15
CA ASP A 162 -32.16 15.34 -1.94
C ASP A 162 -31.35 14.24 -1.24
N GLU A 163 -31.99 13.48 -0.35
CA GLU A 163 -31.32 12.41 0.39
C GLU A 163 -31.01 11.23 -0.54
N VAL A 164 -29.80 10.67 -0.39
CA VAL A 164 -29.36 9.48 -1.11
C VAL A 164 -30.17 8.26 -0.69
N GLU A 165 -30.58 7.41 -1.63
CA GLU A 165 -31.30 6.17 -1.38
C GLU A 165 -30.34 5.07 -0.90
N TRP A 166 -29.93 5.12 0.38
CA TRP A 166 -28.97 4.18 0.97
C TRP A 166 -29.61 3.04 1.76
N LYS A 167 -30.92 3.12 2.04
CA LYS A 167 -31.63 2.12 2.85
C LYS A 167 -31.79 0.82 2.06
N PRO A 168 -31.55 -0.33 2.70
CA PRO A 168 -31.77 -1.60 2.06
C PRO A 168 -33.27 -1.87 1.80
N THR A 169 -33.58 -2.66 0.77
CA THR A 169 -34.92 -3.21 0.55
C THR A 169 -35.31 -4.14 1.70
N PRO A 170 -36.59 -4.56 1.81
CA PRO A 170 -37.00 -5.55 2.80
C PRO A 170 -36.18 -6.84 2.76
N GLU A 171 -35.61 -7.19 1.61
CA GLU A 171 -34.75 -8.35 1.39
C GLU A 171 -33.28 -8.09 1.77
N GLY A 172 -32.94 -6.89 2.27
CA GLY A 172 -31.62 -6.52 2.72
C GLY A 172 -30.64 -6.06 1.63
N VAL A 173 -31.14 -5.75 0.42
CA VAL A 173 -30.32 -5.34 -0.72
C VAL A 173 -30.29 -3.82 -0.85
N VAL A 174 -29.10 -3.21 -0.91
CA VAL A 174 -28.93 -1.79 -1.27
C VAL A 174 -28.79 -1.69 -2.78
N LEU A 175 -29.75 -1.03 -3.44
CA LEU A 175 -29.83 -1.01 -4.90
C LEU A 175 -28.78 -0.14 -5.57
N ASN A 176 -28.32 0.93 -4.91
CA ASN A 176 -27.35 1.90 -5.45
C ASN A 176 -27.74 2.44 -6.84
N ASN A 177 -29.03 2.68 -7.04
CA ASN A 177 -29.65 3.01 -8.33
C ASN A 177 -30.22 4.42 -8.36
N ASP A 178 -29.77 5.30 -7.51
CA ASP A 178 -30.16 6.71 -7.46
C ASP A 178 -29.07 7.59 -8.10
N PHE A 179 -29.48 8.57 -8.89
CA PHE A 179 -28.62 9.43 -9.68
C PHE A 179 -28.96 10.90 -9.51
N TYR A 180 -27.94 11.78 -9.53
CA TYR A 180 -28.11 13.25 -9.53
C TYR A 180 -27.87 13.84 -10.93
N GLY A 181 -27.32 13.04 -11.84
CA GLY A 181 -27.13 13.39 -13.22
C GLY A 181 -25.93 14.28 -13.52
N GLY A 182 -24.95 14.32 -12.60
CA GLY A 182 -23.65 14.92 -12.89
C GLY A 182 -22.96 14.21 -14.04
N ASN A 183 -22.13 14.94 -14.79
CA ASN A 183 -21.51 14.43 -16.01
C ASN A 183 -20.14 15.06 -16.28
N PHE A 184 -19.41 14.55 -17.27
CA PHE A 184 -18.09 15.07 -17.61
C PHE A 184 -18.10 16.53 -18.01
N LYS A 185 -19.12 16.97 -18.72
CA LYS A 185 -19.25 18.38 -19.10
C LYS A 185 -19.37 19.25 -17.85
N GLY A 186 -20.12 18.81 -16.85
CA GLY A 186 -20.21 19.46 -15.54
C GLY A 186 -18.84 19.51 -14.83
N ILE A 187 -18.05 18.43 -14.89
CA ILE A 187 -16.69 18.44 -14.35
C ILE A 187 -15.83 19.46 -15.09
N THR A 188 -15.88 19.49 -16.43
CA THR A 188 -15.13 20.45 -17.26
C THR A 188 -15.47 21.91 -16.88
N GLU A 189 -16.73 22.23 -16.63
CA GLU A 189 -17.17 23.56 -16.19
C GLU A 189 -16.65 23.95 -14.80
N LYS A 190 -16.14 23.00 -14.03
CA LYS A 190 -15.59 23.19 -12.68
C LYS A 190 -14.07 22.97 -12.60
N MET A 191 -13.37 22.92 -13.71
CA MET A 191 -11.92 22.70 -13.74
C MET A 191 -11.16 23.82 -13.00
N ASP A 192 -11.56 25.06 -13.15
CA ASP A 192 -10.91 26.18 -12.46
C ASP A 192 -11.06 26.04 -10.93
N TYR A 193 -12.24 25.68 -10.44
CA TYR A 193 -12.47 25.39 -9.02
C TYR A 193 -11.55 24.25 -8.52
N ILE A 194 -11.39 23.18 -9.29
CA ILE A 194 -10.52 22.06 -8.93
C ILE A 194 -9.05 22.50 -8.91
N ALA A 195 -8.63 23.32 -9.86
CA ALA A 195 -7.28 23.86 -9.93
C ALA A 195 -6.98 24.84 -8.78
N GLU A 196 -7.92 25.71 -8.43
CA GLU A 196 -7.81 26.64 -7.29
C GLU A 196 -7.63 25.93 -5.94
N MET A 197 -8.17 24.71 -5.79
CA MET A 197 -7.91 23.86 -4.62
C MET A 197 -6.48 23.28 -4.58
N GLY A 198 -5.65 23.52 -5.59
CA GLY A 198 -4.29 22.99 -5.69
C GLY A 198 -4.21 21.56 -6.22
N ALA A 199 -5.30 21.03 -6.79
CA ALA A 199 -5.28 19.71 -7.42
C ALA A 199 -4.56 19.79 -8.78
N THR A 200 -3.63 18.87 -9.00
CA THR A 200 -2.87 18.76 -10.26
C THR A 200 -3.23 17.52 -11.06
N ILE A 201 -3.93 16.58 -10.45
CA ILE A 201 -4.44 15.35 -11.08
C ILE A 201 -5.93 15.21 -10.76
N LEU A 202 -6.73 15.04 -11.82
CA LEU A 202 -8.14 14.68 -11.71
C LEU A 202 -8.30 13.17 -11.90
N TYR A 203 -8.92 12.49 -10.95
CA TYR A 203 -9.18 11.06 -10.99
C TYR A 203 -10.70 10.78 -10.95
N PRO A 204 -11.38 10.59 -12.09
CA PRO A 204 -12.72 10.03 -12.09
C PRO A 204 -12.65 8.52 -11.82
N PRO A 205 -13.55 7.94 -11.00
CA PRO A 205 -13.63 6.49 -10.84
C PRO A 205 -13.95 5.82 -12.18
N LYS A 206 -13.67 4.52 -12.25
CA LYS A 206 -13.89 3.73 -13.47
C LYS A 206 -15.32 3.90 -13.95
N LEU A 207 -15.47 4.46 -15.15
CA LEU A 207 -16.73 4.59 -15.83
C LEU A 207 -16.91 3.35 -16.70
N TYR A 208 -17.88 2.52 -16.32
CA TYR A 208 -18.27 1.40 -17.17
C TYR A 208 -19.10 1.91 -18.32
N SER A 209 -18.59 1.77 -19.56
CA SER A 209 -19.42 1.82 -20.74
C SER A 209 -20.12 0.46 -20.85
N LYS A 210 -21.38 0.35 -20.46
CA LYS A 210 -22.16 -0.88 -20.36
C LYS A 210 -21.62 -1.90 -19.35
N ALA A 211 -22.48 -2.36 -18.46
CA ALA A 211 -22.24 -3.57 -17.69
C ALA A 211 -22.14 -4.75 -18.66
N GLU A 212 -20.92 -5.24 -18.89
CA GLU A 212 -20.73 -6.61 -19.31
C GLU A 212 -20.87 -7.47 -18.07
N HIS A 213 -21.97 -8.24 -18.01
CA HIS A 213 -22.19 -9.31 -17.05
C HIS A 213 -21.52 -10.58 -17.54
#